data_f56fa0fc0a5cb20f27eb6b022a3860ea
#
_entry.id   f56fa0fc0a5cb20f27eb6b022a3860ea
#
_cell.length_a   1.000
_cell.length_b   1.000
_cell.length_c   1.000
_cell.angle_alpha   90.00
_cell.angle_beta   90.00
_cell.angle_gamma   90.00
#
_symmetry.space_group_name_H-M   'P 1'
#
loop_
_entity.id
_entity.type
_entity.pdbx_description
1 polymer ?
#
loop_
_entity_poly.entity_id
_entity_poly.type
_entity_poly.pdbx_seq_one_letter_code
_entity_poly.pdbx_strand_id
1 'polypeptide(L)'
;MAKAEKKISAFHNSKDDMKILLISKDGVALDLALRLQQEGHEVALAIQDKDYAKVGDGFGLRKVTDWRAELQWVGKDGLIIFDQNGWGKDQAELRKSGYSVVGSSEGGDKLEFNRKHAQDIIKKCGMKTVRSKHFCSAEETIKFVERNNGRWVVKQNGHIDKCFSYAGRRPDGSDVIDLLENYKTFNNPECSSIDLQERIIGVEIGVARYFNGKDWVGPIALNAYAVQITAGRLLRKMTGRYLSFRKSMMVISRGIYRTR
;
A
#
# COMPACT_ATOMS: atom_id res chain seq x y z
N MET A 1 -34.77 -14.63 18.41
CA MET A 1 -33.93 -13.43 18.22
C MET A 1 -33.43 -12.81 19.55
N ALA A 2 -34.23 -12.61 20.56
CA ALA A 2 -33.80 -11.98 21.84
C ALA A 2 -32.71 -12.70 22.67
N LYS A 3 -32.46 -14.02 22.44
CA LYS A 3 -31.39 -14.78 23.13
C LYS A 3 -30.00 -14.62 22.49
N ALA A 4 -29.92 -14.20 21.23
CA ALA A 4 -28.64 -13.95 20.55
C ALA A 4 -28.09 -12.56 20.88
N GLU A 5 -28.98 -11.58 21.01
CA GLU A 5 -28.59 -10.20 21.38
C GLU A 5 -28.03 -10.11 22.82
N LYS A 6 -28.52 -10.94 23.73
CA LYS A 6 -28.01 -10.99 25.12
C LYS A 6 -26.62 -11.61 25.26
N LYS A 7 -26.15 -12.36 24.26
CA LYS A 7 -24.80 -12.99 24.29
C LYS A 7 -23.72 -12.06 23.73
N ILE A 8 -24.07 -11.07 22.92
CA ILE A 8 -23.14 -10.08 22.37
C ILE A 8 -22.82 -9.00 23.41
N SER A 9 -23.78 -8.64 24.27
CA SER A 9 -23.57 -7.62 25.30
C SER A 9 -22.71 -8.06 26.51
N ALA A 10 -22.35 -9.34 26.63
CA ALA A 10 -21.61 -9.87 27.78
C ALA A 10 -20.09 -9.82 27.62
N PHE A 11 -19.57 -9.36 26.47
CA PHE A 11 -18.12 -9.19 26.23
C PHE A 11 -17.64 -7.73 26.29
N HIS A 12 -18.52 -6.80 26.63
CA HIS A 12 -18.14 -5.40 26.79
C HIS A 12 -17.61 -5.15 28.20
N ASN A 13 -16.31 -5.21 28.35
CA ASN A 13 -15.62 -4.70 29.52
C ASN A 13 -15.44 -3.19 29.29
N SER A 14 -16.22 -2.37 29.98
CA SER A 14 -16.23 -0.91 29.88
C SER A 14 -14.89 -0.21 30.20
N LYS A 15 -13.82 -0.97 30.37
CA LYS A 15 -12.44 -0.48 30.61
C LYS A 15 -11.60 -0.33 29.35
N ASP A 16 -12.05 -0.84 28.21
CA ASP A 16 -11.26 -0.90 26.96
C ASP A 16 -11.80 0.01 25.85
N ASP A 17 -12.91 0.75 26.13
CA ASP A 17 -13.49 1.67 25.16
C ASP A 17 -12.57 2.89 24.98
N MET A 18 -12.17 3.15 23.75
CA MET A 18 -11.32 4.29 23.41
C MET A 18 -11.88 5.13 22.27
N LYS A 19 -11.43 6.36 22.19
CA LYS A 19 -11.69 7.24 21.03
C LYS A 19 -10.71 6.95 19.94
N ILE A 20 -11.20 6.69 18.73
CA ILE A 20 -10.39 6.33 17.57
C ILE A 20 -10.70 7.27 16.42
N LEU A 21 -9.68 7.97 15.95
CA LEU A 21 -9.76 8.83 14.77
C LEU A 21 -9.10 8.14 13.59
N LEU A 22 -9.89 7.71 12.61
CA LEU A 22 -9.41 7.16 11.36
C LEU A 22 -9.29 8.25 10.31
N ILE A 23 -8.14 8.33 9.67
CA ILE A 23 -7.85 9.28 8.59
C ILE A 23 -7.57 8.47 7.34
N SER A 24 -8.45 8.60 6.36
CA SER A 24 -8.43 7.89 5.08
C SER A 24 -8.39 8.88 3.93
N LYS A 25 -7.73 8.54 2.84
CA LYS A 25 -7.81 9.35 1.63
C LYS A 25 -9.14 9.12 0.91
N ASP A 26 -9.50 7.87 0.71
CA ASP A 26 -10.58 7.42 -0.18
C ASP A 26 -11.63 6.52 0.50
N GLY A 27 -11.51 6.33 1.83
CA GLY A 27 -12.47 5.55 2.61
C GLY A 27 -12.19 4.05 2.65
N VAL A 28 -10.99 3.60 2.28
CA VAL A 28 -10.57 2.17 2.38
C VAL A 28 -10.69 1.64 3.81
N ALA A 29 -10.51 2.51 4.82
CA ALA A 29 -10.65 2.15 6.24
C ALA A 29 -12.10 1.97 6.73
N LEU A 30 -13.12 2.04 5.86
CA LEU A 30 -14.52 1.96 6.28
C LEU A 30 -14.82 0.67 7.05
N ASP A 31 -14.39 -0.49 6.56
CA ASP A 31 -14.60 -1.78 7.22
C ASP A 31 -13.97 -1.81 8.61
N LEU A 32 -12.76 -1.27 8.73
CA LEU A 32 -12.09 -1.15 10.02
C LEU A 32 -12.85 -0.22 10.97
N ALA A 33 -13.33 0.92 10.49
CA ALA A 33 -14.11 1.87 11.28
C ALA A 33 -15.39 1.22 11.82
N LEU A 34 -16.14 0.52 10.97
CA LEU A 34 -17.35 -0.20 11.36
C LEU A 34 -17.05 -1.31 12.37
N ARG A 35 -15.96 -2.04 12.19
CA ARG A 35 -15.56 -3.10 13.10
C ARG A 35 -15.21 -2.57 14.48
N LEU A 36 -14.42 -1.50 14.55
CA LEU A 36 -14.05 -0.85 15.80
C LEU A 36 -15.29 -0.29 16.54
N GLN A 37 -16.23 0.30 15.79
CA GLN A 37 -17.50 0.75 16.37
C GLN A 37 -18.32 -0.43 16.92
N GLN A 38 -18.37 -1.57 16.22
CA GLN A 38 -19.04 -2.78 16.70
C GLN A 38 -18.38 -3.36 17.95
N GLU A 39 -17.08 -3.16 18.13
CA GLU A 39 -16.32 -3.55 19.31
C GLU A 39 -16.52 -2.57 20.49
N GLY A 40 -17.28 -1.46 20.30
CA GLY A 40 -17.68 -0.52 21.35
C GLY A 40 -16.85 0.75 21.41
N HIS A 41 -15.90 0.92 20.53
CA HIS A 41 -15.09 2.15 20.49
C HIS A 41 -15.88 3.34 19.92
N GLU A 42 -15.55 4.55 20.40
CA GLU A 42 -16.03 5.79 19.77
C GLU A 42 -15.17 6.09 18.54
N VAL A 43 -15.73 5.97 17.35
CA VAL A 43 -14.99 6.10 16.10
C VAL A 43 -15.39 7.33 15.32
N ALA A 44 -14.42 8.14 14.90
CA ALA A 44 -14.58 9.20 13.90
C ALA A 44 -13.79 8.87 12.64
N LEU A 45 -14.40 9.04 11.47
CA LEU A 45 -13.80 8.79 10.16
C LEU A 45 -13.68 10.09 9.38
N ALA A 46 -12.44 10.46 9.03
CA ALA A 46 -12.12 11.58 8.16
C ALA A 46 -11.73 11.07 6.77
N ILE A 47 -12.49 11.42 5.73
CA ILE A 47 -12.16 11.13 4.35
C ILE A 47 -11.69 12.41 3.69
N GLN A 48 -10.45 12.41 3.15
CA GLN A 48 -9.79 13.62 2.69
C GLN A 48 -10.07 13.95 1.22
N ASP A 49 -10.31 12.93 0.40
CA ASP A 49 -10.64 13.12 -1.00
C ASP A 49 -12.15 13.37 -1.15
N LYS A 50 -12.49 14.50 -1.77
CA LYS A 50 -13.87 14.95 -1.96
C LYS A 50 -14.70 14.01 -2.82
N ASP A 51 -14.06 13.31 -3.75
CA ASP A 51 -14.74 12.36 -4.64
C ASP A 51 -15.27 11.15 -3.87
N TYR A 52 -14.64 10.83 -2.72
CA TYR A 52 -15.04 9.74 -1.82
C TYR A 52 -15.78 10.22 -0.57
N ALA A 53 -16.12 11.50 -0.48
CA ALA A 53 -16.72 12.09 0.73
C ALA A 53 -18.02 11.38 1.19
N LYS A 54 -18.74 10.72 0.29
CA LYS A 54 -19.97 9.98 0.59
C LYS A 54 -19.75 8.54 1.04
N VAL A 55 -18.53 8.03 0.98
CA VAL A 55 -18.21 6.66 1.46
C VAL A 55 -18.54 6.58 2.95
N GLY A 56 -19.28 5.56 3.35
CA GLY A 56 -19.73 5.35 4.72
C GLY A 56 -20.98 6.14 5.13
N ASP A 57 -21.62 6.89 4.24
CA ASP A 57 -22.91 7.54 4.53
C ASP A 57 -23.99 6.48 4.81
N GLY A 58 -24.82 6.73 5.83
CA GLY A 58 -25.91 5.81 6.23
C GLY A 58 -25.49 4.62 7.11
N PHE A 59 -24.19 4.43 7.38
CA PHE A 59 -23.73 3.34 8.25
C PHE A 59 -23.67 3.71 9.74
N GLY A 60 -24.10 4.92 10.12
CA GLY A 60 -24.10 5.36 11.51
C GLY A 60 -22.71 5.74 12.07
N LEU A 61 -21.71 5.87 11.21
CA LEU A 61 -20.39 6.35 11.60
C LEU A 61 -20.37 7.87 11.76
N ARG A 62 -19.63 8.36 12.77
CA ARG A 62 -19.32 9.78 12.91
C ARG A 62 -18.30 10.17 11.85
N LYS A 63 -18.73 10.87 10.82
CA LYS A 63 -17.85 11.40 9.75
C LYS A 63 -17.45 12.83 10.07
N VAL A 64 -16.18 13.14 9.81
CA VAL A 64 -15.60 14.47 10.04
C VAL A 64 -14.82 14.94 8.80
N THR A 65 -14.81 16.23 8.56
CA THR A 65 -14.15 16.83 7.39
C THR A 65 -12.72 17.30 7.69
N ASP A 66 -12.50 17.82 8.89
CA ASP A 66 -11.19 18.27 9.36
C ASP A 66 -10.75 17.41 10.54
N TRP A 67 -9.86 16.49 10.27
CA TRP A 67 -9.33 15.60 11.29
C TRP A 67 -8.46 16.33 12.33
N ARG A 68 -7.88 17.48 11.98
CA ARG A 68 -7.05 18.26 12.92
C ARG A 68 -7.90 18.89 14.01
N ALA A 69 -9.12 19.31 13.69
CA ALA A 69 -10.08 19.77 14.67
C ALA A 69 -10.48 18.70 15.70
N GLU A 70 -10.36 17.42 15.32
CA GLU A 70 -10.70 16.27 16.17
C GLU A 70 -9.58 15.85 17.13
N LEU A 71 -8.41 16.46 17.07
CA LEU A 71 -7.28 16.10 17.93
C LEU A 71 -7.58 16.29 19.42
N GLN A 72 -8.38 17.31 19.77
CA GLN A 72 -8.81 17.50 21.14
C GLN A 72 -9.82 16.42 21.57
N TRP A 73 -10.71 16.02 20.67
CA TRP A 73 -11.69 14.98 20.95
C TRP A 73 -11.02 13.62 21.16
N VAL A 74 -10.12 13.21 20.28
CA VAL A 74 -9.43 11.92 20.41
C VAL A 74 -8.52 11.86 21.64
N GLY A 75 -7.93 13.00 22.03
CA GLY A 75 -7.04 13.09 23.18
C GLY A 75 -5.75 12.26 23.06
N LYS A 76 -4.96 12.24 24.13
CA LYS A 76 -3.69 11.47 24.17
C LYS A 76 -3.90 10.00 24.51
N ASP A 77 -5.02 9.70 25.15
CA ASP A 77 -5.42 8.33 25.53
C ASP A 77 -6.15 7.60 24.40
N GLY A 78 -6.54 8.31 23.35
CA GLY A 78 -7.14 7.75 22.15
C GLY A 78 -6.12 7.30 21.12
N LEU A 79 -6.62 6.80 19.99
CA LEU A 79 -5.81 6.27 18.90
C LEU A 79 -6.10 7.00 17.59
N ILE A 80 -5.06 7.39 16.89
CA ILE A 80 -5.15 7.94 15.54
C ILE A 80 -4.62 6.90 14.55
N ILE A 81 -5.39 6.58 13.52
CA ILE A 81 -5.03 5.60 12.50
C ILE A 81 -5.02 6.27 11.13
N PHE A 82 -3.91 6.16 10.43
CA PHE A 82 -3.79 6.52 9.02
C PHE A 82 -3.73 5.24 8.18
N ASP A 83 -4.66 5.06 7.27
CA ASP A 83 -4.79 3.84 6.47
C ASP A 83 -3.91 3.81 5.21
N GLN A 84 -3.32 4.96 4.84
CA GLN A 84 -2.51 5.11 3.64
C GLN A 84 -1.19 5.84 3.91
N ASN A 85 -0.26 5.71 2.96
CA ASN A 85 0.99 6.46 2.92
C ASN A 85 0.75 7.92 2.45
N GLY A 86 1.74 8.79 2.66
CA GLY A 86 1.69 10.20 2.28
C GLY A 86 1.49 11.16 3.45
N TRP A 87 1.27 10.64 4.64
CA TRP A 87 1.04 11.42 5.88
C TRP A 87 2.21 11.29 6.86
N GLY A 88 3.37 10.81 6.41
CA GLY A 88 4.48 10.49 7.29
C GLY A 88 4.95 11.64 8.15
N LYS A 89 4.93 12.87 7.62
CA LYS A 89 5.28 14.08 8.34
C LYS A 89 4.26 14.41 9.42
N ASP A 90 2.97 14.46 9.08
CA ASP A 90 1.89 14.69 10.05
C ASP A 90 1.93 13.65 11.17
N GLN A 91 2.13 12.37 10.84
CA GLN A 91 2.24 11.28 11.80
C GLN A 91 3.45 11.44 12.73
N ALA A 92 4.59 11.89 12.21
CA ALA A 92 5.78 12.15 13.02
C ALA A 92 5.54 13.31 14.01
N GLU A 93 4.90 14.38 13.58
CA GLU A 93 4.52 15.52 14.41
C GLU A 93 3.53 15.13 15.50
N LEU A 94 2.51 14.33 15.19
CA LEU A 94 1.53 13.83 16.15
C LEU A 94 2.20 12.96 17.22
N ARG A 95 3.06 12.01 16.82
CA ARG A 95 3.80 11.16 17.77
C ARG A 95 4.72 12.00 18.67
N LYS A 96 5.43 12.99 18.10
CA LYS A 96 6.26 13.94 18.87
C LYS A 96 5.43 14.75 19.86
N SER A 97 4.18 15.05 19.50
CA SER A 97 3.22 15.74 20.38
C SER A 97 2.54 14.81 21.39
N GLY A 98 2.91 13.53 21.44
CA GLY A 98 2.44 12.56 22.45
C GLY A 98 1.12 11.85 22.08
N TYR A 99 0.66 11.91 20.84
CA TYR A 99 -0.47 11.10 20.39
C TYR A 99 -0.05 9.66 20.05
N SER A 100 -0.94 8.72 20.32
CA SER A 100 -0.82 7.34 19.85
C SER A 100 -1.23 7.26 18.38
N VAL A 101 -0.29 6.88 17.51
CA VAL A 101 -0.53 6.89 16.04
C VAL A 101 -0.12 5.57 15.41
N VAL A 102 -1.06 4.93 14.72
CA VAL A 102 -0.82 3.79 13.83
C VAL A 102 -0.79 4.29 12.39
N GLY A 103 0.22 3.87 11.65
CA GLY A 103 0.40 4.22 10.24
C GLY A 103 1.87 4.22 9.83
N SER A 104 2.22 5.02 8.84
CA SER A 104 3.56 5.12 8.27
C SER A 104 4.47 6.10 9.04
N SER A 105 5.53 6.50 8.41
CA SER A 105 6.49 7.52 8.82
C SER A 105 7.03 8.24 7.60
N GLU A 106 7.78 9.33 7.77
CA GLU A 106 8.50 9.97 6.65
C GLU A 106 9.42 9.00 5.90
N GLY A 107 10.08 8.11 6.64
CA GLY A 107 10.91 7.06 6.04
C GLY A 107 10.09 6.03 5.26
N GLY A 108 8.90 5.67 5.76
CA GLY A 108 7.95 4.80 5.07
C GLY A 108 7.42 5.44 3.78
N ASP A 109 7.04 6.70 3.84
CA ASP A 109 6.61 7.46 2.66
C ASP A 109 7.73 7.54 1.61
N LYS A 110 8.96 7.78 2.05
CA LYS A 110 10.12 7.81 1.15
C LYS A 110 10.38 6.45 0.49
N LEU A 111 10.15 5.34 1.21
CA LEU A 111 10.25 4.00 0.63
C LEU A 111 9.16 3.73 -0.42
N GLU A 112 7.96 4.26 -0.23
CA GLU A 112 6.85 4.07 -1.16
C GLU A 112 6.99 4.96 -2.39
N PHE A 113 7.29 6.26 -2.20
CA PHE A 113 7.23 7.24 -3.27
C PHE A 113 8.56 7.43 -4.03
N ASN A 114 9.70 7.03 -3.44
CA ASN A 114 11.01 7.11 -4.09
C ASN A 114 11.58 5.72 -4.38
N ARG A 115 11.31 5.23 -5.59
CA ARG A 115 11.72 3.90 -6.03
C ARG A 115 13.22 3.65 -5.92
N LYS A 116 14.04 4.63 -6.32
CA LYS A 116 15.50 4.51 -6.23
C LYS A 116 15.94 4.33 -4.77
N HIS A 117 15.43 5.17 -3.88
CA HIS A 117 15.70 5.06 -2.44
C HIS A 117 15.28 3.70 -1.88
N ALA A 118 14.08 3.22 -2.24
CA ALA A 118 13.60 1.90 -1.82
C ALA A 118 14.54 0.78 -2.27
N GLN A 119 14.98 0.80 -3.55
CA GLN A 119 15.91 -0.18 -4.07
C GLN A 119 17.27 -0.14 -3.34
N ASP A 120 17.78 1.03 -3.01
CA ASP A 120 19.03 1.20 -2.26
C ASP A 120 18.90 0.65 -0.83
N ILE A 121 17.78 0.84 -0.15
CA ILE A 121 17.51 0.27 1.17
C ILE A 121 17.41 -1.25 1.09
N ILE A 122 16.67 -1.79 0.10
CA ILE A 122 16.55 -3.24 -0.13
C ILE A 122 17.94 -3.88 -0.29
N LYS A 123 18.82 -3.27 -1.09
CA LYS A 123 20.21 -3.73 -1.27
C LYS A 123 21.00 -3.67 0.04
N LYS A 124 20.90 -2.56 0.80
CA LYS A 124 21.56 -2.42 2.10
C LYS A 124 21.11 -3.47 3.11
N CYS A 125 19.84 -3.92 3.01
CA CYS A 125 19.33 -5.02 3.82
C CYS A 125 19.75 -6.42 3.35
N GLY A 126 20.64 -6.53 2.33
CA GLY A 126 21.11 -7.80 1.80
C GLY A 126 20.09 -8.56 0.95
N MET A 127 18.98 -7.92 0.59
CA MET A 127 17.95 -8.53 -0.25
C MET A 127 18.27 -8.38 -1.73
N LYS A 128 17.88 -9.39 -2.52
CA LYS A 128 18.00 -9.33 -3.98
C LYS A 128 17.02 -8.30 -4.55
N THR A 129 17.53 -7.42 -5.41
CA THR A 129 16.71 -6.47 -6.17
C THR A 129 16.54 -6.93 -7.60
N VAL A 130 15.49 -6.47 -8.23
CA VAL A 130 15.28 -6.66 -9.67
C VAL A 130 16.28 -5.79 -10.42
N ARG A 131 16.86 -6.31 -11.52
CA ARG A 131 17.68 -5.50 -12.43
C ARG A 131 16.83 -4.36 -12.96
N SER A 132 17.20 -3.14 -12.65
CA SER A 132 16.50 -1.94 -13.06
C SER A 132 17.45 -0.86 -13.52
N LYS A 133 16.99 -0.04 -14.47
CA LYS A 133 17.71 1.11 -14.98
C LYS A 133 16.78 2.29 -15.10
N HIS A 134 17.27 3.44 -14.68
CA HIS A 134 16.55 4.70 -14.76
C HIS A 134 16.95 5.47 -16.00
N PHE A 135 15.98 6.12 -16.65
CA PHE A 135 16.15 6.96 -17.83
C PHE A 135 15.37 8.26 -17.66
N CYS A 136 15.91 9.33 -18.24
CA CYS A 136 15.29 10.65 -18.21
C CYS A 136 14.47 10.95 -19.48
N SER A 137 14.42 10.02 -20.43
CA SER A 137 13.61 10.18 -21.65
C SER A 137 13.16 8.84 -22.24
N ALA A 138 12.08 8.88 -23.02
CA ALA A 138 11.60 7.73 -23.76
C ALA A 138 12.62 7.30 -24.83
N GLU A 139 13.28 8.25 -25.51
CA GLU A 139 14.29 7.96 -26.54
C GLU A 139 15.47 7.15 -26.00
N GLU A 140 16.00 7.55 -24.84
CA GLU A 140 17.10 6.81 -24.21
C GLU A 140 16.65 5.41 -23.83
N THR A 141 15.42 5.28 -23.36
CA THR A 141 14.84 3.99 -22.96
C THR A 141 14.67 3.08 -24.18
N ILE A 142 14.15 3.59 -25.29
CA ILE A 142 13.99 2.86 -26.54
C ILE A 142 15.36 2.35 -27.03
N LYS A 143 16.36 3.24 -27.16
CA LYS A 143 17.72 2.86 -27.56
C LYS A 143 18.33 1.78 -26.68
N PHE A 144 17.98 1.79 -25.39
CA PHE A 144 18.44 0.74 -24.49
C PHE A 144 17.73 -0.59 -24.76
N VAL A 145 16.40 -0.60 -24.93
CA VAL A 145 15.62 -1.82 -25.20
C VAL A 145 16.06 -2.44 -26.53
N GLU A 146 16.26 -1.66 -27.59
CA GLU A 146 16.76 -2.11 -28.89
C GLU A 146 18.10 -2.86 -28.80
N ARG A 147 18.98 -2.43 -27.90
CA ARG A 147 20.31 -3.04 -27.69
C ARG A 147 20.30 -4.17 -26.67
N ASN A 148 19.21 -4.34 -25.93
CA ASN A 148 19.08 -5.29 -24.84
C ASN A 148 17.74 -6.01 -24.92
N ASN A 149 17.68 -7.03 -25.78
CA ASN A 149 16.49 -7.86 -25.86
C ASN A 149 16.08 -8.39 -24.49
N GLY A 150 14.77 -8.39 -24.21
CA GLY A 150 14.26 -8.85 -22.95
C GLY A 150 12.81 -8.46 -22.71
N ARG A 151 12.19 -9.11 -21.74
CA ARG A 151 10.88 -8.66 -21.25
C ARG A 151 11.10 -7.61 -20.18
N TRP A 152 10.65 -6.41 -20.46
CA TRP A 152 10.84 -5.27 -19.60
C TRP A 152 9.52 -4.82 -18.97
N VAL A 153 9.59 -4.26 -17.79
CA VAL A 153 8.48 -3.58 -17.11
C VAL A 153 8.80 -2.09 -17.07
N VAL A 154 7.95 -1.29 -17.68
CA VAL A 154 8.02 0.17 -17.61
C VAL A 154 7.31 0.61 -16.35
N LYS A 155 7.98 1.41 -15.53
CA LYS A 155 7.43 2.02 -14.33
C LYS A 155 7.84 3.47 -14.23
N GLN A 156 7.02 4.26 -13.55
CA GLN A 156 7.32 5.65 -13.26
C GLN A 156 7.50 5.85 -11.75
N ASN A 157 8.13 6.95 -11.34
CA ASN A 157 8.24 7.31 -9.94
C ASN A 157 6.91 7.90 -9.44
N GLY A 158 6.58 7.62 -8.17
CA GLY A 158 5.39 8.11 -7.51
C GLY A 158 4.11 7.32 -7.82
N HIS A 159 3.00 7.77 -7.27
CA HIS A 159 1.66 7.29 -7.60
C HIS A 159 1.13 8.02 -8.84
N ILE A 160 1.64 7.63 -9.98
CA ILE A 160 1.16 8.08 -11.27
C ILE A 160 0.05 7.12 -11.73
N ASP A 161 -0.87 7.62 -12.49
CA ASP A 161 -2.01 6.88 -12.99
C ASP A 161 -1.60 5.54 -13.62
N LYS A 162 -2.33 4.48 -13.33
CA LYS A 162 -1.97 3.10 -13.69
C LYS A 162 -1.78 2.87 -15.19
N CYS A 163 -2.26 3.77 -16.02
CA CYS A 163 -2.10 3.71 -17.48
C CYS A 163 -0.65 3.80 -17.94
N PHE A 164 0.26 4.34 -17.12
CA PHE A 164 1.67 4.53 -17.47
C PHE A 164 2.59 3.41 -17.00
N SER A 165 2.08 2.40 -16.28
CA SER A 165 2.85 1.22 -15.89
C SER A 165 2.53 0.06 -16.82
N TYR A 166 3.54 -0.52 -17.49
CA TYR A 166 3.35 -1.59 -18.45
C TYR A 166 4.31 -2.76 -18.20
N ALA A 167 3.77 -3.97 -18.23
CA ALA A 167 4.56 -5.20 -18.13
C ALA A 167 4.70 -5.84 -19.52
N GLY A 168 5.83 -5.60 -20.17
CA GLY A 168 6.15 -6.12 -21.49
C GLY A 168 6.06 -7.64 -21.56
N ARG A 169 5.55 -8.14 -22.68
CA ARG A 169 5.28 -9.58 -22.88
C ARG A 169 6.23 -10.19 -23.92
N ARG A 170 6.65 -9.40 -24.89
CA ARG A 170 7.49 -9.87 -26.00
C ARG A 170 8.95 -10.01 -25.54
N PRO A 171 9.61 -11.11 -25.89
CA PRO A 171 10.99 -11.36 -25.45
C PRO A 171 12.02 -10.43 -26.09
N ASP A 172 11.69 -9.80 -27.22
CA ASP A 172 12.50 -8.83 -27.91
C ASP A 172 12.32 -7.39 -27.40
N GLY A 173 11.29 -7.15 -26.55
CA GLY A 173 10.98 -5.83 -25.99
C GLY A 173 10.22 -4.91 -26.97
N SER A 174 9.82 -5.38 -28.15
CA SER A 174 9.16 -4.56 -29.16
C SER A 174 7.86 -3.91 -28.66
N ASP A 175 7.08 -4.60 -27.82
CA ASP A 175 5.86 -4.06 -27.22
C ASP A 175 6.12 -2.91 -26.22
N VAL A 176 7.31 -2.88 -25.61
CA VAL A 176 7.75 -1.77 -24.76
C VAL A 176 8.19 -0.59 -25.62
N ILE A 177 8.85 -0.84 -26.75
CA ILE A 177 9.21 0.20 -27.72
C ILE A 177 7.95 0.87 -28.26
N ASP A 178 6.96 0.09 -28.70
CA ASP A 178 5.68 0.58 -29.18
C ASP A 178 4.99 1.52 -28.16
N LEU A 179 5.01 1.13 -26.88
CA LEU A 179 4.47 1.94 -25.79
C LEU A 179 5.24 3.26 -25.62
N LEU A 180 6.56 3.21 -25.62
CA LEU A 180 7.41 4.39 -25.41
C LEU A 180 7.35 5.37 -26.57
N GLU A 181 7.17 4.89 -27.82
CA GLU A 181 6.92 5.73 -28.98
C GLU A 181 5.57 6.45 -28.86
N ASN A 182 4.53 5.80 -28.34
CA ASN A 182 3.27 6.46 -28.03
C ASN A 182 3.44 7.55 -26.97
N TYR A 183 4.25 7.33 -25.92
CA TYR A 183 4.54 8.35 -24.92
C TYR A 183 5.18 9.61 -25.52
N LYS A 184 6.10 9.45 -26.48
CA LYS A 184 6.70 10.58 -27.22
C LYS A 184 5.63 11.38 -27.99
N THR A 185 4.73 10.67 -28.65
CA THR A 185 3.69 11.28 -29.48
C THR A 185 2.74 12.16 -28.66
N PHE A 186 2.39 11.72 -27.45
CA PHE A 186 1.48 12.46 -26.57
C PHE A 186 2.17 13.55 -25.74
N ASN A 187 3.49 13.75 -25.92
CA ASN A 187 4.28 14.81 -25.28
C ASN A 187 3.99 14.95 -23.77
N ASN A 188 3.84 13.80 -23.08
CA ASN A 188 3.49 13.78 -21.68
C ASN A 188 4.72 14.12 -20.83
N PRO A 189 4.74 15.26 -20.11
CA PRO A 189 5.88 15.67 -19.29
C PRO A 189 6.24 14.65 -18.19
N GLU A 190 5.32 13.78 -17.81
CA GLU A 190 5.56 12.69 -16.85
C GLU A 190 6.43 11.57 -17.44
N CYS A 191 6.66 11.53 -18.74
CA CYS A 191 7.57 10.59 -19.42
C CYS A 191 9.06 10.94 -19.26
N SER A 192 9.39 11.97 -18.51
CA SER A 192 10.77 12.37 -18.21
C SER A 192 11.46 11.51 -17.14
N SER A 193 10.77 10.52 -16.54
CA SER A 193 11.31 9.68 -15.47
C SER A 193 10.79 8.26 -15.64
N ILE A 194 11.58 7.41 -16.31
CA ILE A 194 11.21 6.03 -16.64
C ILE A 194 12.15 5.07 -15.90
N ASP A 195 11.57 4.20 -15.09
CA ASP A 195 12.28 3.05 -14.52
C ASP A 195 11.95 1.80 -15.33
N LEU A 196 12.95 1.29 -16.03
CA LEU A 196 12.87 0.04 -16.77
C LEU A 196 13.38 -1.10 -15.90
N GLN A 197 12.53 -2.08 -15.63
CA GLN A 197 12.85 -3.24 -14.80
C GLN A 197 12.76 -4.53 -15.61
N GLU A 198 13.68 -5.46 -15.36
CA GLU A 198 13.56 -6.80 -15.92
C GLU A 198 12.28 -7.47 -15.40
N ARG A 199 11.50 -8.06 -16.32
CA ARG A 199 10.29 -8.79 -15.92
C ARG A 199 10.65 -10.14 -15.34
N ILE A 200 10.34 -10.34 -14.08
CA ILE A 200 10.46 -11.63 -13.40
C ILE A 200 9.12 -12.35 -13.49
N ILE A 201 9.17 -13.62 -13.85
CA ILE A 201 8.00 -14.50 -13.85
C ILE A 201 8.07 -15.35 -12.58
N GLY A 202 7.01 -15.33 -11.78
CA GLY A 202 6.94 -16.05 -10.51
C GLY A 202 5.64 -15.80 -9.77
N VAL A 203 5.53 -16.37 -8.58
CA VAL A 203 4.42 -16.10 -7.66
C VAL A 203 4.73 -14.83 -6.89
N GLU A 204 3.81 -13.87 -6.91
CA GLU A 204 3.90 -12.66 -6.09
C GLU A 204 3.43 -12.98 -4.67
N ILE A 205 4.27 -12.71 -3.68
CA ILE A 205 3.96 -12.92 -2.27
C ILE A 205 4.10 -11.59 -1.53
N GLY A 206 3.03 -11.17 -0.86
CA GLY A 206 3.04 -10.07 0.11
C GLY A 206 3.29 -10.61 1.51
N VAL A 207 4.20 -9.99 2.23
CA VAL A 207 4.50 -10.32 3.63
C VAL A 207 4.24 -9.08 4.48
N ALA A 208 3.44 -9.22 5.53
CA ALA A 208 3.14 -8.13 6.45
C ALA A 208 3.27 -8.56 7.90
N ARG A 209 3.71 -7.64 8.75
CA ARG A 209 3.75 -7.77 10.19
C ARG A 209 3.61 -6.41 10.84
N TYR A 210 2.97 -6.36 11.99
CA TYR A 210 2.88 -5.12 12.77
C TYR A 210 4.19 -4.83 13.51
N PHE A 211 4.52 -3.55 13.61
CA PHE A 211 5.66 -3.05 14.37
C PHE A 211 5.18 -1.96 15.31
N ASN A 212 5.48 -2.11 16.63
CA ASN A 212 5.00 -1.18 17.67
C ASN A 212 5.97 -0.02 17.95
N GLY A 213 6.97 0.18 17.11
CA GLY A 213 8.02 1.18 17.29
C GLY A 213 9.30 0.61 17.94
N LYS A 214 9.22 -0.56 18.58
CA LYS A 214 10.34 -1.24 19.23
C LYS A 214 10.49 -2.67 18.73
N ASP A 215 9.40 -3.43 18.72
CA ASP A 215 9.38 -4.85 18.39
C ASP A 215 8.34 -5.18 17.32
N TRP A 216 8.57 -6.28 16.64
CA TRP A 216 7.60 -6.89 15.75
C TRP A 216 6.56 -7.65 16.57
N VAL A 217 5.29 -7.28 16.43
CA VAL A 217 4.17 -7.87 17.17
C VAL A 217 3.25 -8.67 16.26
N GLY A 218 2.55 -9.63 16.86
CA GLY A 218 1.58 -10.46 16.15
C GLY A 218 2.20 -11.47 15.17
N PRO A 219 1.35 -12.24 14.50
CA PRO A 219 1.76 -13.21 13.48
C PRO A 219 2.23 -12.52 12.20
N ILE A 220 3.02 -13.24 11.40
CA ILE A 220 3.33 -12.83 10.03
C ILE A 220 2.13 -13.15 9.17
N ALA A 221 1.59 -12.16 8.48
CA ALA A 221 0.57 -12.33 7.46
C ALA A 221 1.24 -12.54 6.09
N LEU A 222 0.81 -13.57 5.37
CA LEU A 222 1.28 -13.89 4.03
C LEU A 222 0.10 -13.85 3.06
N ASN A 223 0.24 -13.05 2.01
CA ASN A 223 -0.70 -13.02 0.89
C ASN A 223 0.01 -13.50 -0.37
N ALA A 224 -0.45 -14.61 -0.94
CA ALA A 224 0.05 -15.10 -2.22
C ALA A 224 -0.92 -14.70 -3.34
N TYR A 225 -0.40 -14.03 -4.36
CA TYR A 225 -1.16 -13.64 -5.54
C TYR A 225 -0.74 -14.52 -6.72
N ALA A 226 -1.62 -15.45 -7.14
CA ALA A 226 -1.42 -16.17 -8.38
C ALA A 226 -2.13 -15.43 -9.51
N VAL A 227 -1.36 -14.91 -10.46
CA VAL A 227 -1.92 -14.37 -11.71
C VAL A 227 -1.94 -15.47 -12.74
N GLN A 228 -3.10 -16.06 -12.96
CA GLN A 228 -3.31 -17.03 -14.04
C GLN A 228 -3.81 -16.29 -15.28
N ILE A 229 -2.98 -16.22 -16.32
CA ILE A 229 -3.36 -15.69 -17.62
C ILE A 229 -3.92 -16.85 -18.44
N THR A 230 -5.23 -16.98 -18.50
CA THR A 230 -5.92 -17.91 -19.39
C THR A 230 -6.66 -17.13 -20.46
N ALA A 231 -6.30 -17.33 -21.72
CA ALA A 231 -7.05 -16.95 -22.93
C ALA A 231 -7.88 -15.65 -22.84
N GLY A 232 -7.20 -14.50 -22.70
CA GLY A 232 -7.85 -13.18 -22.86
C GLY A 232 -8.66 -12.66 -21.67
N ARG A 233 -8.72 -13.36 -20.54
CA ARG A 233 -9.34 -12.86 -19.29
C ARG A 233 -8.40 -12.94 -18.11
N LEU A 234 -8.22 -11.81 -17.45
CA LEU A 234 -7.49 -11.70 -16.18
C LEU A 234 -8.41 -12.22 -15.05
N LEU A 235 -8.25 -13.47 -14.65
CA LEU A 235 -8.90 -13.99 -13.46
C LEU A 235 -7.95 -13.82 -12.27
N ARG A 236 -8.19 -12.81 -11.44
CA ARG A 236 -7.61 -12.74 -10.10
C ARG A 236 -8.29 -13.77 -9.22
N LYS A 237 -7.63 -14.85 -8.93
CA LYS A 237 -8.06 -15.79 -7.90
C LYS A 237 -7.28 -15.47 -6.63
N MET A 238 -7.92 -14.79 -5.68
CA MET A 238 -7.39 -14.64 -4.32
C MET A 238 -7.60 -15.97 -3.60
N THR A 239 -6.56 -16.74 -3.43
CA THR A 239 -6.58 -17.89 -2.52
C THR A 239 -5.88 -17.46 -1.24
N GLY A 240 -6.67 -16.94 -0.29
CA GLY A 240 -6.17 -16.71 1.07
C GLY A 240 -5.93 -18.05 1.77
N ARG A 241 -4.71 -18.42 1.98
CA ARG A 241 -4.32 -19.43 2.98
C ARG A 241 -3.44 -18.73 4.02
N TYR A 242 -3.93 -18.67 5.24
CA TYR A 242 -3.13 -18.25 6.38
C TYR A 242 -2.17 -19.39 6.74
N LEU A 243 -0.89 -19.20 6.45
CA LEU A 243 0.17 -20.09 6.93
C LEU A 243 0.89 -19.37 8.08
N SER A 244 0.79 -19.92 9.29
CA SER A 244 1.58 -19.44 10.42
C SER A 244 2.96 -20.08 10.37
N PHE A 245 3.98 -19.28 10.12
CA PHE A 245 5.37 -19.71 10.31
C PHE A 245 5.92 -19.17 11.64
N ARG A 246 6.40 -20.07 12.49
CA ARG A 246 7.19 -19.71 13.66
C ARG A 246 8.62 -19.39 13.22
N LYS A 247 9.13 -18.23 13.69
CA LYS A 247 10.49 -17.68 13.66
C LYS A 247 10.98 -16.99 12.39
N SER A 248 11.21 -15.70 12.62
CA SER A 248 12.24 -14.83 12.05
C SER A 248 12.34 -14.74 10.54
N MET A 249 11.63 -13.77 9.98
CA MET A 249 12.23 -12.92 8.94
C MET A 249 11.49 -11.59 8.78
N MET A 250 12.30 -10.56 8.78
CA MET A 250 12.00 -9.19 8.45
C MET A 250 11.58 -9.09 7.01
N VAL A 251 10.57 -8.33 6.70
CA VAL A 251 10.50 -7.35 5.74
C VAL A 251 9.48 -7.13 4.74
N ILE A 252 9.19 -6.11 4.60
CA ILE A 252 8.64 -5.12 3.70
C ILE A 252 9.31 -5.17 2.35
N SER A 253 8.65 -5.68 1.41
CA SER A 253 8.56 -5.24 0.03
C SER A 253 7.91 -6.33 -0.81
N ARG A 254 7.22 -5.96 -1.84
CA ARG A 254 6.78 -6.89 -2.87
C ARG A 254 8.03 -7.54 -3.49
N GLY A 255 8.41 -8.69 -2.98
CA GLY A 255 9.53 -9.48 -3.47
C GLY A 255 9.02 -10.63 -4.31
N ILE A 256 9.62 -10.83 -5.48
CA ILE A 256 9.34 -11.96 -6.36
C ILE A 256 10.36 -13.03 -6.02
N TYR A 257 9.92 -14.20 -5.57
CA TYR A 257 10.79 -15.36 -5.35
C TYR A 257 10.70 -16.32 -6.53
N ARG A 258 11.86 -16.72 -7.03
CA ARG A 258 12.00 -17.77 -8.04
C ARG A 258 12.08 -19.12 -7.29
N THR A 259 11.10 -19.99 -7.48
CA THR A 259 11.27 -21.42 -7.15
C THR A 259 12.15 -22.06 -8.20
N ARG A 260 13.18 -22.80 -7.75
CA ARG A 260 13.90 -23.75 -8.60
C ARG A 260 13.06 -24.98 -8.79
#